data_dac3c8a3f7d660c3fbd7fdd5dff2476a
#
_entry.id   dac3c8a3f7d660c3fbd7fdd5dff2476a
#
_cell.length_a   1.000
_cell.length_b   1.000
_cell.length_c   1.000
_cell.angle_alpha   90.00
_cell.angle_beta   90.00
_cell.angle_gamma   90.00
#
_symmetry.space_group_name_H-M   'P 1'
#
loop_
_entity.id
_entity.type
_entity.pdbx_description
1 polymer ?
#
loop_
_entity_poly.entity_id
_entity_poly.type
_entity_poly.pdbx_seq_one_letter_code
_entity_poly.pdbx_strand_id
1 'polypeptide(L)'
;MTAQGKKWWGDRSSPDYAKDGMKPFGKTSIRRKVGSVFTETDQFILRTLFYPFSVRFGYVEENLEQFKTDLKKIRPMIDEIFGFEKIMAERTQLDAEQFMKSGSYLYLRSGLIKRWNVLAEFYTYPNMIRPLNINLPR
;
A
#
# COMPACT_ATOMS: atom_id res chain seq x y z
N MET A 1 12.40 17.78 13.31
CA MET A 1 13.19 16.83 12.51
C MET A 1 13.88 17.62 11.41
N THR A 2 15.18 17.45 11.25
CA THR A 2 15.94 18.10 10.18
C THR A 2 16.50 16.99 9.27
N ALA A 3 16.35 17.13 7.96
CA ALA A 3 17.02 16.30 7.01
C ALA A 3 18.22 17.07 6.47
N GLN A 4 19.44 16.52 6.62
CA GLN A 4 20.69 17.16 6.22
C GLN A 4 20.88 18.57 6.79
N GLY A 5 20.54 18.79 8.08
CA GLY A 5 20.65 20.08 8.74
C GLY A 5 19.60 21.13 8.36
N LYS A 6 18.68 20.83 7.44
CA LYS A 6 17.59 21.73 7.04
C LYS A 6 16.27 21.25 7.62
N LYS A 7 15.39 22.20 8.03
CA LYS A 7 14.01 21.87 8.37
C LYS A 7 13.34 21.21 7.17
N TRP A 8 12.66 20.07 7.39
CA TRP A 8 11.87 19.44 6.36
C TRP A 8 10.53 20.18 6.23
N TRP A 9 10.22 20.66 5.02
CA TRP A 9 9.12 21.58 4.80
C TRP A 9 7.97 20.96 4.00
N GLY A 10 7.87 19.76 3.71
CA GLY A 10 6.81 19.24 2.87
C GLY A 10 6.69 19.96 1.50
N ASP A 11 5.65 19.64 0.77
CA ASP A 11 5.38 20.26 -0.53
C ASP A 11 4.74 21.64 -0.37
N ARG A 12 5.38 22.68 -0.87
CA ARG A 12 4.89 24.06 -0.85
C ARG A 12 3.61 24.28 -1.66
N SER A 13 3.34 23.42 -2.63
CA SER A 13 2.12 23.48 -3.45
C SER A 13 0.89 22.88 -2.75
N SER A 14 1.10 22.16 -1.65
CA SER A 14 -0.01 21.60 -0.88
C SER A 14 -0.82 22.68 -0.16
N PRO A 15 -2.15 22.64 -0.23
CA PRO A 15 -2.99 23.54 0.54
C PRO A 15 -2.84 23.39 2.06
N ASP A 16 -2.31 22.24 2.49
CA ASP A 16 -2.02 21.94 3.90
C ASP A 16 -0.60 22.33 4.32
N TYR A 17 0.15 23.04 3.45
CA TYR A 17 1.50 23.48 3.75
C TYR A 17 1.53 24.48 4.91
N ALA A 18 2.12 24.11 6.01
CA ALA A 18 2.29 24.99 7.16
C ALA A 18 3.57 25.83 7.03
N LYS A 19 3.45 27.15 7.00
CA LYS A 19 4.59 28.09 6.92
C LYS A 19 5.62 27.89 8.04
N ASP A 20 5.17 27.43 9.20
CA ASP A 20 6.01 27.17 10.39
C ASP A 20 6.69 25.80 10.39
N GLY A 21 6.55 25.02 9.33
CA GLY A 21 7.06 23.67 9.18
C GLY A 21 6.10 22.60 9.67
N MET A 22 6.09 21.47 8.99
CA MET A 22 5.30 20.31 9.40
C MET A 22 5.84 19.74 10.71
N LYS A 23 4.95 19.51 11.66
CA LYS A 23 5.21 18.66 12.82
C LYS A 23 5.02 17.20 12.36
N PRO A 24 6.07 16.39 12.16
CA PRO A 24 5.95 15.06 11.55
C PRO A 24 5.05 14.10 12.35
N PHE A 25 4.85 14.38 13.63
CA PHE A 25 3.96 13.63 14.53
C PHE A 25 2.71 14.45 14.94
N GLY A 26 2.40 15.52 14.21
CA GLY A 26 1.20 16.33 14.50
C GLY A 26 -0.08 15.58 14.14
N LYS A 27 -1.12 15.75 14.97
CA LYS A 27 -2.45 15.13 14.77
C LYS A 27 -3.08 15.43 13.39
N THR A 28 -2.63 16.50 12.72
CA THR A 28 -3.10 16.89 11.40
C THR A 28 -2.65 15.97 10.26
N SER A 29 -1.52 15.26 10.40
CA SER A 29 -1.02 14.33 9.40
C SER A 29 -1.84 13.02 9.32
N ILE A 30 -2.68 12.76 10.33
CA ILE A 30 -3.47 11.52 10.45
C ILE A 30 -4.92 11.73 9.95
N ARG A 31 -5.28 12.90 9.44
CA ARG A 31 -6.67 13.22 9.03
C ARG A 31 -7.14 12.42 7.82
N ARG A 32 -6.25 11.95 6.96
CA ARG A 32 -6.62 11.10 5.81
C ARG A 32 -6.58 9.64 6.22
N LYS A 33 -7.75 9.09 6.49
CA LYS A 33 -7.89 7.65 6.71
C LYS A 33 -7.60 6.92 5.39
N VAL A 34 -6.90 5.80 5.46
CA VAL A 34 -6.63 4.92 4.31
C VAL A 34 -7.92 4.61 3.53
N GLY A 35 -9.03 4.38 4.22
CA GLY A 35 -10.34 4.14 3.60
C GLY A 35 -10.95 5.33 2.83
N SER A 36 -10.35 6.54 2.86
CA SER A 36 -10.77 7.63 1.99
C SER A 36 -10.25 7.50 0.55
N VAL A 37 -9.28 6.62 0.32
CA VAL A 37 -8.68 6.38 -1.01
C VAL A 37 -8.88 4.94 -1.42
N PHE A 38 -8.63 3.99 -0.52
CA PHE A 38 -8.74 2.55 -0.77
C PHE A 38 -10.06 2.01 -0.24
N THR A 39 -10.80 1.31 -1.08
CA THR A 39 -11.99 0.56 -0.66
C THR A 39 -11.61 -0.59 0.27
N GLU A 40 -12.57 -1.20 0.94
CA GLU A 40 -12.33 -2.39 1.78
C GLU A 40 -11.74 -3.55 0.96
N THR A 41 -12.19 -3.71 -0.28
CA THR A 41 -11.65 -4.71 -1.21
C THR A 41 -10.19 -4.42 -1.54
N ASP A 42 -9.85 -3.17 -1.87
CA ASP A 42 -8.46 -2.78 -2.13
C ASP A 42 -7.56 -3.05 -0.91
N GLN A 43 -8.06 -2.68 0.28
CA GLN A 43 -7.34 -2.93 1.53
C GLN A 43 -7.16 -4.42 1.81
N PHE A 44 -8.16 -5.25 1.50
CA PHE A 44 -8.08 -6.69 1.66
C PHE A 44 -7.02 -7.30 0.73
N ILE A 45 -7.02 -6.90 -0.56
CA ILE A 45 -6.01 -7.34 -1.53
C ILE A 45 -4.61 -6.94 -1.04
N LEU A 46 -4.41 -5.67 -0.68
CA LEU A 46 -3.11 -5.18 -0.23
C LEU A 46 -2.64 -5.88 1.04
N ARG A 47 -3.49 -6.03 2.06
CA ARG A 47 -3.15 -6.73 3.30
C ARG A 47 -2.72 -8.17 3.03
N THR A 48 -3.42 -8.86 2.14
CA THR A 48 -3.08 -10.24 1.79
C THR A 48 -1.75 -10.34 1.07
N LEU A 49 -1.49 -9.46 0.08
CA LEU A 49 -0.21 -9.44 -0.64
C LEU A 49 0.97 -9.00 0.25
N PHE A 50 0.74 -8.17 1.26
CA PHE A 50 1.77 -7.73 2.21
C PHE A 50 1.81 -8.56 3.50
N TYR A 51 0.98 -9.59 3.65
CA TYR A 51 0.92 -10.43 4.83
C TYR A 51 2.29 -10.98 5.27
N PRO A 52 3.14 -11.55 4.38
CA PRO A 52 4.44 -12.08 4.80
C PRO A 52 5.36 -11.01 5.41
N PHE A 53 5.29 -9.76 4.94
CA PHE A 53 6.00 -8.64 5.55
C PHE A 53 5.43 -8.32 6.93
N SER A 54 4.11 -8.29 7.04
CA SER A 54 3.44 -7.96 8.31
C SER A 54 3.77 -8.97 9.41
N VAL A 55 3.82 -10.27 9.09
CA VAL A 55 4.27 -11.31 10.01
C VAL A 55 5.75 -11.12 10.34
N ARG A 56 6.60 -10.96 9.34
CA ARG A 56 8.04 -10.87 9.52
C ARG A 56 8.47 -9.69 10.38
N PHE A 57 7.78 -8.58 10.28
CA PHE A 57 8.05 -7.37 11.06
C PHE A 57 7.24 -7.29 12.37
N GLY A 58 6.49 -8.35 12.71
CA GLY A 58 5.76 -8.44 13.96
C GLY A 58 4.51 -7.55 14.05
N TYR A 59 3.96 -7.12 12.92
CA TYR A 59 2.72 -6.34 12.89
C TYR A 59 1.47 -7.22 13.05
N VAL A 60 1.54 -8.49 12.67
CA VAL A 60 0.47 -9.48 12.82
C VAL A 60 1.07 -10.83 13.22
N GLU A 61 0.28 -11.62 13.95
CA GLU A 61 0.61 -13.01 14.26
C GLU A 61 0.48 -13.89 13.00
N GLU A 62 1.30 -14.93 12.93
CA GLU A 62 1.27 -15.84 11.80
C GLU A 62 0.04 -16.75 11.84
N ASN A 63 -0.74 -16.75 10.76
CA ASN A 63 -1.84 -17.68 10.53
C ASN A 63 -1.81 -18.12 9.06
N LEU A 64 -1.04 -19.17 8.78
CA LEU A 64 -0.80 -19.64 7.42
C LEU A 64 -2.06 -20.16 6.73
N GLU A 65 -2.96 -20.82 7.46
CA GLU A 65 -4.19 -21.38 6.88
C GLU A 65 -5.18 -20.28 6.48
N GLN A 66 -5.32 -19.26 7.32
CA GLN A 66 -6.11 -18.08 6.98
C GLN A 66 -5.48 -17.36 5.77
N PHE A 67 -4.17 -17.20 5.76
CA PHE A 67 -3.46 -16.57 4.65
C PHE A 67 -3.67 -17.31 3.31
N LYS A 68 -3.56 -18.63 3.29
CA LYS A 68 -3.83 -19.45 2.09
C LYS A 68 -5.26 -19.26 1.58
N THR A 69 -6.21 -19.18 2.51
CA THR A 69 -7.63 -18.95 2.19
C THR A 69 -7.82 -17.57 1.56
N ASP A 70 -7.24 -16.53 2.18
CA ASP A 70 -7.35 -15.15 1.71
C ASP A 70 -6.63 -14.97 0.36
N LEU A 71 -5.48 -15.62 0.17
CA LEU A 71 -4.75 -15.60 -1.09
C LEU A 71 -5.58 -16.16 -2.26
N LYS A 72 -6.33 -17.24 -2.04
CA LYS A 72 -7.25 -17.78 -3.04
C LYS A 72 -8.40 -16.80 -3.33
N LYS A 73 -8.94 -16.15 -2.30
CA LYS A 73 -10.06 -15.19 -2.43
C LYS A 73 -9.68 -13.97 -3.26
N ILE A 74 -8.47 -13.43 -3.07
CA ILE A 74 -8.06 -12.22 -3.77
C ILE A 74 -7.73 -12.45 -5.25
N ARG A 75 -7.49 -13.68 -5.69
CA ARG A 75 -7.08 -13.95 -7.08
C ARG A 75 -8.05 -13.39 -8.12
N PRO A 76 -9.36 -13.70 -8.07
CA PRO A 76 -10.32 -13.10 -9.00
C PRO A 76 -10.43 -11.58 -8.82
N MET A 77 -10.28 -11.06 -7.61
CA MET A 77 -10.39 -9.63 -7.34
C MET A 77 -9.27 -8.80 -8.01
N ILE A 78 -8.08 -9.38 -8.19
CA ILE A 78 -6.96 -8.73 -8.90
C ILE A 78 -7.26 -8.57 -10.41
N ASP A 79 -8.17 -9.34 -10.96
CA ASP A 79 -8.56 -9.25 -12.37
C ASP A 79 -9.57 -8.12 -12.62
N GLU A 80 -10.18 -7.57 -11.57
CA GLU A 80 -11.10 -6.44 -11.64
C GLU A 80 -10.38 -5.10 -11.47
N ILE A 81 -11.07 -4.01 -11.83
CA ILE A 81 -10.58 -2.65 -11.55
C ILE A 81 -10.64 -2.39 -10.05
N PHE A 82 -9.54 -1.90 -9.48
CA PHE A 82 -9.49 -1.49 -8.09
C PHE A 82 -10.42 -0.31 -7.81
N GLY A 83 -10.97 -0.28 -6.60
CA GLY A 83 -11.87 0.80 -6.17
C GLY A 83 -11.19 2.16 -6.19
N PHE A 84 -9.92 2.26 -5.77
CA PHE A 84 -9.18 3.51 -5.83
C PHE A 84 -8.94 3.99 -7.27
N GLU A 85 -8.81 3.10 -8.24
CA GLU A 85 -8.65 3.45 -9.64
C GLU A 85 -9.95 3.96 -10.26
N LYS A 86 -11.10 3.38 -9.87
CA LYS A 86 -12.43 3.92 -10.24
C LYS A 86 -12.59 5.36 -9.72
N ILE A 87 -12.25 5.60 -8.45
CA ILE A 87 -12.30 6.94 -7.85
C ILE A 87 -11.35 7.91 -8.59
N MET A 88 -10.16 7.44 -8.97
CA MET A 88 -9.21 8.25 -9.74
C MET A 88 -9.72 8.58 -11.14
N ALA A 89 -10.28 7.61 -11.86
CA ALA A 89 -10.88 7.81 -13.18
C ALA A 89 -12.03 8.83 -13.12
N GLU A 90 -12.93 8.69 -12.16
CA GLU A 90 -14.03 9.65 -11.94
C GLU A 90 -13.52 11.07 -11.69
N ARG A 91 -12.50 11.24 -10.85
CA ARG A 91 -11.91 12.55 -10.54
C ARG A 91 -11.19 13.19 -11.72
N THR A 92 -10.63 12.40 -12.61
CA THR A 92 -9.92 12.87 -13.81
C THR A 92 -10.82 12.96 -15.04
N GLN A 93 -12.11 12.64 -14.89
CA GLN A 93 -13.10 12.58 -15.99
C GLN A 93 -12.66 11.65 -17.13
N LEU A 94 -11.83 10.66 -16.83
CA LEU A 94 -11.42 9.62 -17.76
C LEU A 94 -12.50 8.52 -17.78
N ASP A 95 -12.80 8.04 -18.99
CA ASP A 95 -13.62 6.84 -19.14
C ASP A 95 -12.86 5.65 -18.51
N ALA A 96 -13.61 4.83 -17.72
CA ALA A 96 -13.06 3.68 -17.04
C ALA A 96 -12.42 2.68 -18.02
N GLU A 97 -12.98 2.54 -19.22
CA GLU A 97 -12.43 1.68 -20.27
C GLU A 97 -11.09 2.19 -20.81
N GLN A 98 -10.97 3.50 -21.02
CA GLN A 98 -9.70 4.13 -21.44
C GLN A 98 -8.65 4.03 -20.32
N PHE A 99 -9.07 4.20 -19.07
CA PHE A 99 -8.19 4.05 -17.93
C PHE A 99 -7.61 2.62 -17.83
N MET A 100 -8.45 1.59 -18.01
CA MET A 100 -8.02 0.19 -18.04
C MET A 100 -7.03 -0.15 -19.15
N LYS A 101 -7.06 0.57 -20.25
CA LYS A 101 -6.10 0.43 -21.36
C LYS A 101 -4.82 1.21 -21.12
N SER A 102 -4.73 2.01 -20.05
CA SER A 102 -3.52 2.78 -19.73
C SER A 102 -2.35 1.87 -19.37
N GLY A 103 -1.15 2.24 -19.83
CA GLY A 103 0.06 1.49 -19.52
C GLY A 103 0.33 1.36 -18.02
N SER A 104 0.00 2.40 -17.23
CA SER A 104 0.15 2.40 -15.77
C SER A 104 -0.71 1.36 -15.08
N TYR A 105 -1.97 1.24 -15.49
CA TYR A 105 -2.89 0.24 -14.97
C TYR A 105 -2.43 -1.18 -15.30
N LEU A 106 -2.10 -1.43 -16.57
CA LEU A 106 -1.63 -2.74 -17.02
C LEU A 106 -0.34 -3.15 -16.30
N TYR A 107 0.58 -2.20 -16.06
CA TYR A 107 1.81 -2.44 -15.32
C TYR A 107 1.55 -2.81 -13.86
N LEU A 108 0.69 -2.06 -13.16
CA LEU A 108 0.29 -2.34 -11.78
C LEU A 108 -0.33 -3.74 -11.67
N ARG A 109 -1.33 -4.04 -12.50
CA ARG A 109 -2.00 -5.33 -12.51
C ARG A 109 -1.04 -6.48 -12.75
N SER A 110 -0.16 -6.37 -13.75
CA SER A 110 0.89 -7.36 -14.01
C SER A 110 1.80 -7.57 -12.79
N GLY A 111 2.19 -6.50 -12.12
CA GLY A 111 3.00 -6.56 -10.90
C GLY A 111 2.30 -7.28 -9.75
N LEU A 112 1.00 -7.05 -9.55
CA LEU A 112 0.21 -7.70 -8.50
C LEU A 112 0.00 -9.20 -8.79
N ILE A 113 -0.26 -9.56 -10.06
CA ILE A 113 -0.38 -10.95 -10.48
C ILE A 113 0.95 -11.70 -10.26
N LYS A 114 2.09 -11.09 -10.62
CA LYS A 114 3.41 -11.70 -10.37
C LYS A 114 3.65 -11.94 -8.88
N ARG A 115 3.31 -10.98 -8.01
CA ARG A 115 3.39 -11.14 -6.56
C ARG A 115 2.49 -12.25 -6.06
N TRP A 116 1.25 -12.30 -6.55
CA TRP A 116 0.32 -13.36 -6.21
C TRP A 116 0.87 -14.75 -6.58
N ASN A 117 1.43 -14.91 -7.78
CA ASN A 117 2.03 -16.17 -8.23
C ASN A 117 3.15 -16.63 -7.29
N VAL A 118 4.06 -15.72 -6.90
CA VAL A 118 5.13 -16.02 -5.94
C VAL A 118 4.55 -16.47 -4.60
N LEU A 119 3.52 -15.79 -4.10
CA LEU A 119 2.88 -16.15 -2.84
C LEU A 119 2.09 -17.45 -2.92
N ALA A 120 1.50 -17.76 -4.06
CA ALA A 120 0.79 -19.04 -4.28
C ALA A 120 1.73 -20.23 -4.30
N GLU A 121 2.99 -20.03 -4.73
CA GLU A 121 4.02 -21.06 -4.79
C GLU A 121 4.76 -21.23 -3.44
N PHE A 122 5.20 -20.13 -2.84
CA PHE A 122 6.10 -20.16 -1.68
C PHE A 122 5.45 -19.75 -0.36
N TYR A 123 4.26 -19.17 -0.37
CA TYR A 123 3.58 -18.54 0.78
C TYR A 123 4.39 -17.45 1.48
N THR A 124 5.48 -17.01 0.86
CA THR A 124 6.38 -15.94 1.31
C THR A 124 7.09 -15.31 0.12
N TYR A 125 7.83 -14.23 0.37
CA TYR A 125 8.75 -13.66 -0.63
C TYR A 125 10.16 -14.20 -0.39
N PRO A 126 10.76 -14.98 -1.33
CA PRO A 126 12.06 -15.64 -1.12
C PRO A 126 13.21 -14.70 -0.76
N ASN A 127 13.17 -13.47 -1.30
CA ASN A 127 14.23 -12.47 -1.12
C ASN A 127 13.89 -11.40 -0.08
N MET A 128 12.98 -11.71 0.85
CA MET A 128 12.58 -10.75 1.87
C MET A 128 13.71 -10.47 2.86
N ILE A 129 14.06 -9.19 3.03
CA ILE A 129 15.08 -8.72 3.96
C ILE A 129 14.69 -9.08 5.40
N ARG A 130 15.68 -9.46 6.23
CA ARG A 130 15.45 -9.66 7.67
C ARG A 130 15.33 -8.31 8.37
N PRO A 131 14.40 -8.16 9.34
CA PRO A 131 14.37 -6.96 10.15
C PRO A 131 15.71 -6.76 10.86
N LEU A 132 16.19 -5.52 10.89
CA LEU A 132 17.36 -5.17 11.69
C LEU A 132 16.95 -5.17 13.16
N ASN A 133 17.58 -5.99 13.99
CA ASN A 133 17.46 -5.91 15.43
C ASN A 133 18.29 -4.71 15.90
N ILE A 134 17.69 -3.53 15.87
CA ILE A 134 18.29 -2.34 16.48
C ILE A 134 17.94 -2.39 17.96
N ASN A 135 18.88 -2.85 18.78
CA ASN A 135 18.82 -2.64 20.23
C ASN A 135 19.01 -1.15 20.49
N LEU A 136 17.92 -0.38 20.47
CA LEU A 136 17.96 0.99 20.94
C LEU A 136 18.25 0.93 22.45
N PRO A 137 19.28 1.60 22.95
CA PRO A 137 19.48 1.74 24.39
C PRO A 137 18.24 2.40 24.98
N ARG A 138 17.70 1.81 26.05
CA ARG A 138 16.56 2.34 26.80
C ARG A 138 16.99 3.59 27.55
#